data_fc3edde2a7eb5ebdb4b9fc0f2a3753d4
#
_entry.id   fc3edde2a7eb5ebdb4b9fc0f2a3753d4
#
_cell.length_a   1.000
_cell.length_b   1.000
_cell.length_c   1.000
_cell.angle_alpha   90.00
_cell.angle_beta   90.00
_cell.angle_gamma   90.00
#
_symmetry.space_group_name_H-M   'P 1'
#
loop_
_entity.id
_entity.type
_entity.pdbx_description
1 polymer ?
#
loop_
_entity_poly.entity_id
_entity_poly.type
_entity_poly.pdbx_seq_one_letter_code
_entity_poly.pdbx_strand_id
1 'polypeptide(L)'
;DEVQWAPYLKKTPLDQRDTDGIPNWPVNGTRVEVYGTKQMLYLGRHGDGWQAFDGDGNVLRTEPGTFTPSNAKHIGNFMECIRSRNTPAADIEDLHYSTLLCHYANIAYRTKSRLQINPATECFVANPEANALVKRDYRSPWAIPES
;
A
#
# COMPACT_ATOMS: atom_id res chain seq x y z
N ASP A 1 -1.25 10.01 -21.05
CA ASP A 1 0.22 10.07 -21.15
C ASP A 1 0.74 8.86 -20.39
N GLU A 2 1.32 7.91 -21.14
CA GLU A 2 1.97 6.74 -20.56
C GLU A 2 3.18 7.22 -19.76
N VAL A 3 3.19 6.95 -18.48
CA VAL A 3 4.35 7.22 -17.63
C VAL A 3 5.49 6.33 -18.09
N GLN A 4 6.51 6.95 -18.71
CA GLN A 4 7.63 6.22 -19.34
C GLN A 4 8.66 5.73 -18.32
N TRP A 5 8.26 4.85 -17.40
CA TRP A 5 9.20 4.13 -16.53
C TRP A 5 9.78 2.86 -17.19
N ALA A 6 9.23 2.50 -18.35
CA ALA A 6 9.74 1.40 -19.14
C ALA A 6 11.25 1.46 -19.45
N PRO A 7 11.87 2.63 -19.70
CA PRO A 7 13.32 2.69 -19.89
C PRO A 7 14.13 2.25 -18.68
N TYR A 8 13.71 2.63 -17.48
CA TYR A 8 14.36 2.21 -16.23
C TYR A 8 14.24 0.72 -16.01
N LEU A 9 13.02 0.18 -16.13
CA LEU A 9 12.76 -1.25 -15.95
C LEU A 9 13.48 -2.11 -17.00
N LYS A 10 13.71 -1.58 -18.20
CA LYS A 10 14.44 -2.27 -19.27
C LYS A 10 15.96 -2.20 -19.09
N LYS A 11 16.49 -1.08 -18.59
CA LYS A 11 17.92 -0.87 -18.44
C LYS A 11 18.52 -1.62 -17.26
N THR A 12 17.75 -1.80 -16.20
CA THR A 12 18.23 -2.38 -14.94
C THR A 12 17.33 -3.54 -14.54
N PRO A 13 17.70 -4.78 -14.87
CA PRO A 13 17.01 -5.95 -14.36
C PRO A 13 16.85 -5.89 -12.84
N LEU A 14 15.78 -6.45 -12.31
CA LEU A 14 15.46 -6.41 -10.88
C LEU A 14 16.59 -6.93 -9.99
N ASP A 15 17.34 -7.91 -10.49
CA ASP A 15 18.49 -8.54 -9.82
C ASP A 15 19.78 -7.70 -9.88
N GLN A 16 19.83 -6.68 -10.72
CA GLN A 16 20.98 -5.79 -10.88
C GLN A 16 20.73 -4.38 -10.35
N ARG A 17 19.59 -4.10 -9.75
CA ARG A 17 19.32 -2.82 -9.12
C ARG A 17 20.23 -2.63 -7.91
N ASP A 18 20.66 -1.38 -7.69
CA ASP A 18 21.44 -1.02 -6.52
C ASP A 18 20.68 -1.36 -5.23
N THR A 19 21.31 -2.16 -4.40
CA THR A 19 20.77 -2.64 -3.13
C THR A 19 21.44 -1.97 -1.93
N ASP A 20 22.34 -1.04 -2.16
CA ASP A 20 23.08 -0.35 -1.09
C ASP A 20 22.11 0.35 -0.13
N GLY A 21 22.17 -0.05 1.11
CA GLY A 21 21.32 0.47 2.17
C GLY A 21 19.91 -0.10 2.24
N ILE A 22 19.50 -0.96 1.27
CA ILE A 22 18.20 -1.65 1.31
C ILE A 22 18.42 -3.16 1.21
N PRO A 23 18.52 -3.85 2.35
CA PRO A 23 18.71 -5.29 2.37
C PRO A 23 17.62 -6.03 1.60
N ASN A 24 18.03 -7.04 0.85
CA ASN A 24 17.12 -7.91 0.09
C ASN A 24 16.27 -7.21 -0.98
N TRP A 25 16.64 -6.01 -1.38
CA TRP A 25 16.04 -5.42 -2.58
C TRP A 25 16.14 -6.47 -3.71
N PRO A 26 16.04 -6.58 -4.76
CA PRO A 26 15.59 -7.35 -5.90
C PRO A 26 14.94 -8.72 -5.57
N VAL A 27 15.33 -9.35 -4.49
CA VAL A 27 14.78 -10.65 -4.07
C VAL A 27 13.56 -10.55 -3.16
N ASN A 28 13.26 -9.33 -2.69
CA ASN A 28 12.10 -9.11 -1.84
C ASN A 28 10.82 -9.04 -2.67
N GLY A 29 10.03 -10.10 -2.63
CA GLY A 29 8.77 -10.18 -3.35
C GLY A 29 7.66 -9.27 -2.83
N THR A 30 7.85 -8.64 -1.65
CA THR A 30 6.88 -7.72 -1.06
C THR A 30 7.48 -6.34 -0.98
N ARG A 31 7.06 -5.46 -1.87
CA ARG A 31 7.52 -4.08 -1.95
C ARG A 31 6.42 -3.17 -2.49
N VAL A 32 6.60 -1.87 -2.35
CA VAL A 32 5.76 -0.85 -2.99
C VAL A 32 6.64 -0.03 -3.92
N GLU A 33 6.21 0.13 -5.15
CA GLU A 33 6.82 1.01 -6.13
C GLU A 33 5.82 2.11 -6.50
N VAL A 34 6.21 3.37 -6.33
CA VAL A 34 5.38 4.54 -6.66
C VAL A 34 6.00 5.27 -7.82
N TYR A 35 5.29 5.31 -8.93
CA TYR A 35 5.75 5.92 -10.17
C TYR A 35 5.14 7.31 -10.32
N GLY A 36 6.00 8.33 -10.26
CA GLY A 36 5.64 9.71 -10.56
C GLY A 36 6.03 10.11 -11.99
N THR A 37 5.78 11.33 -12.37
CA THR A 37 6.10 11.85 -13.70
C THR A 37 7.60 12.16 -13.90
N LYS A 38 8.36 12.29 -12.81
CA LYS A 38 9.79 12.66 -12.84
C LYS A 38 10.67 11.67 -12.09
N GLN A 39 10.10 10.97 -11.11
CA GLN A 39 10.84 10.13 -10.17
C GLN A 39 10.05 8.87 -9.85
N MET A 40 10.73 7.83 -9.45
CA MET A 40 10.17 6.61 -8.90
C MET A 40 10.62 6.45 -7.45
N LEU A 41 9.72 6.05 -6.58
CA LEU A 41 10.01 5.71 -5.19
C LEU A 41 9.83 4.20 -5.00
N TYR A 42 10.84 3.59 -4.43
CA TYR A 42 10.78 2.21 -3.94
C TYR A 42 10.70 2.21 -2.43
N LEU A 43 9.78 1.44 -1.87
CA LEU A 43 9.68 1.18 -0.43
C LEU A 43 9.89 -0.30 -0.17
N GLY A 44 10.85 -0.60 0.69
CA GLY A 44 11.16 -1.96 1.11
C GLY A 44 10.14 -2.53 2.10
N ARG A 45 10.16 -3.83 2.22
CA ARG A 45 9.27 -4.58 3.11
C ARG A 45 9.61 -4.31 4.58
N HIS A 46 8.60 -4.20 5.43
CA HIS A 46 8.74 -4.16 6.89
C HIS A 46 9.73 -3.12 7.44
N GLY A 47 9.87 -1.99 6.77
CA GLY A 47 10.80 -0.95 7.19
C GLY A 47 12.24 -1.16 6.72
N ASP A 48 12.46 -1.93 5.65
CA ASP A 48 13.76 -2.11 4.99
C ASP A 48 14.28 -0.81 4.35
N GLY A 49 13.58 0.31 4.54
CA GLY A 49 13.95 1.60 3.99
C GLY A 49 13.30 1.91 2.64
N TRP A 50 13.81 2.96 1.99
CA TRP A 50 13.30 3.40 0.70
C TRP A 50 14.38 4.02 -0.17
N GLN A 51 14.18 4.01 -1.47
CA GLN A 51 15.03 4.66 -2.46
C GLN A 51 14.20 5.48 -3.45
N ALA A 52 14.73 6.65 -3.81
CA ALA A 52 14.18 7.45 -4.90
C ALA A 52 15.13 7.39 -6.11
N PHE A 53 14.54 7.34 -7.30
CA PHE A 53 15.24 7.26 -8.58
C PHE A 53 14.76 8.35 -9.51
N ASP A 54 15.65 8.84 -10.39
CA ASP A 54 15.27 9.71 -11.49
C ASP A 54 14.68 8.92 -12.67
N GLY A 55 14.30 9.65 -13.75
CA GLY A 55 13.77 9.04 -14.96
C GLY A 55 14.77 8.17 -15.74
N ASP A 56 16.06 8.31 -15.49
CA ASP A 56 17.13 7.53 -16.09
C ASP A 56 17.52 6.31 -15.28
N GLY A 57 16.95 6.18 -14.06
CA GLY A 57 17.17 5.07 -13.14
C GLY A 57 18.37 5.27 -12.22
N ASN A 58 18.91 6.50 -12.12
CA ASN A 58 19.95 6.80 -11.15
C ASN A 58 19.34 6.99 -9.76
N VAL A 59 20.04 6.51 -8.76
CA VAL A 59 19.63 6.69 -7.36
C VAL A 59 19.82 8.15 -6.95
N LEU A 60 18.75 8.82 -6.58
CA LEU A 60 18.75 10.18 -6.07
C LEU A 60 18.95 10.23 -4.56
N ARG A 61 18.30 9.29 -3.86
CA ARG A 61 18.34 9.23 -2.40
C ARG A 61 18.08 7.82 -1.92
N THR A 62 18.80 7.41 -0.89
CA THR A 62 18.61 6.14 -0.17
C THR A 62 18.44 6.44 1.31
N GLU A 63 17.41 5.88 1.91
CA GLU A 63 17.24 5.84 3.37
C GLU A 63 17.18 4.38 3.80
N PRO A 64 18.27 3.87 4.37
CA PRO A 64 18.32 2.50 4.84
C PRO A 64 17.32 2.29 5.96
N GLY A 65 16.62 1.20 5.90
CA GLY A 65 15.70 0.79 6.95
C GLY A 65 16.45 0.29 8.18
N THR A 66 15.79 0.37 9.30
CA THR A 66 16.19 -0.38 10.48
C THR A 66 15.30 -1.60 10.56
N PHE A 67 15.71 -2.71 9.99
CA PHE A 67 15.01 -3.97 10.21
C PHE A 67 15.13 -4.39 11.68
N THR A 68 14.35 -3.75 12.51
CA THR A 68 14.14 -4.21 13.89
C THR A 68 12.82 -4.96 13.86
N PRO A 69 12.72 -6.16 14.45
CA PRO A 69 11.44 -6.82 14.63
C PRO A 69 10.47 -5.81 15.27
N SER A 70 9.59 -5.25 14.46
CA SER A 70 8.77 -4.09 14.83
C SER A 70 7.68 -4.42 15.83
N ASN A 71 7.44 -5.71 16.11
CA ASN A 71 6.37 -6.17 16.97
C ASN A 71 6.47 -5.57 18.39
N ALA A 72 7.65 -5.49 18.98
CA ALA A 72 7.79 -4.92 20.32
C ALA A 72 7.44 -3.43 20.36
N LYS A 73 7.86 -2.65 19.35
CA LYS A 73 7.53 -1.22 19.25
C LYS A 73 6.04 -1.02 18.96
N HIS A 74 5.48 -1.82 18.07
CA HIS A 74 4.06 -1.77 17.72
C HIS A 74 3.17 -2.10 18.91
N ILE A 75 3.43 -3.21 19.61
CA ILE A 75 2.71 -3.61 20.81
C ILE A 75 2.91 -2.59 21.93
N GLY A 76 4.15 -2.10 22.12
CA GLY A 76 4.46 -1.07 23.10
C GLY A 76 3.66 0.21 22.86
N ASN A 77 3.59 0.69 21.62
CA ASN A 77 2.78 1.84 21.25
C ASN A 77 1.29 1.61 21.55
N PHE A 78 0.76 0.46 21.18
CA PHE A 78 -0.65 0.12 21.48
C PHE A 78 -0.93 0.12 22.99
N MET A 79 -0.07 -0.50 23.79
CA MET A 79 -0.21 -0.55 25.25
C MET A 79 -0.11 0.84 25.89
N GLU A 80 0.75 1.71 25.35
CA GLU A 80 0.86 3.10 25.78
C GLU A 80 -0.40 3.90 25.43
N CYS A 81 -0.94 3.72 24.23
CA CYS A 81 -2.17 4.38 23.81
C CYS A 81 -3.40 3.94 24.61
N ILE A 82 -3.45 2.69 25.08
CA ILE A 82 -4.49 2.24 26.02
C ILE A 82 -4.45 3.07 27.31
N ARG A 83 -3.27 3.39 27.83
CA ARG A 83 -3.11 4.16 29.08
C ARG A 83 -3.31 5.66 28.86
N SER A 84 -2.67 6.21 27.83
CA SER A 84 -2.67 7.66 27.56
C SER A 84 -3.93 8.14 26.83
N ARG A 85 -4.67 7.23 26.18
CA ARG A 85 -5.79 7.54 25.28
C ARG A 85 -5.38 8.34 24.04
N ASN A 86 -4.10 8.34 23.71
CA ASN A 86 -3.62 8.89 22.44
C ASN A 86 -3.95 7.95 21.27
N THR A 87 -3.99 8.52 20.07
CA THR A 87 -4.15 7.77 18.83
C THR A 87 -2.93 6.87 18.59
N PRO A 88 -3.09 5.56 18.38
CA PRO A 88 -1.98 4.67 18.08
C PRO A 88 -1.38 4.96 16.68
N ALA A 89 -0.12 4.60 16.50
CA ALA A 89 0.54 4.71 15.20
C ALA A 89 -0.13 3.87 14.10
N ALA A 90 -0.81 2.79 14.48
CA ALA A 90 -1.67 2.00 13.61
C ALA A 90 -3.14 2.34 13.93
N ASP A 91 -3.54 3.55 13.59
CA ASP A 91 -4.91 4.01 13.77
C ASP A 91 -5.89 3.25 12.90
N ILE A 92 -7.09 3.03 13.43
CA ILE A 92 -8.12 2.23 12.74
C ILE A 92 -8.65 2.93 11.49
N GLU A 93 -8.71 4.25 11.47
CA GLU A 93 -9.16 5.02 10.32
C GLU A 93 -8.16 4.92 9.16
N ASP A 94 -6.87 5.09 9.45
CA ASP A 94 -5.79 4.90 8.46
C ASP A 94 -5.76 3.46 7.93
N LEU A 95 -5.98 2.47 8.81
CA LEU A 95 -6.05 1.06 8.42
C LEU A 95 -7.29 0.76 7.57
N HIS A 96 -8.42 1.42 7.85
CA HIS A 96 -9.62 1.31 7.04
C HIS A 96 -9.34 1.76 5.59
N TYR A 97 -8.81 2.97 5.39
CA TYR A 97 -8.48 3.46 4.06
C TYR A 97 -7.46 2.59 3.32
N SER A 98 -6.44 2.13 4.04
CA SER A 98 -5.44 1.22 3.46
C SER A 98 -6.05 -0.10 3.02
N THR A 99 -7.01 -0.63 3.78
CA THR A 99 -7.72 -1.87 3.47
C THR A 99 -8.70 -1.69 2.31
N LEU A 100 -9.37 -0.54 2.23
CA LEU A 100 -10.27 -0.21 1.12
C LEU A 100 -9.56 -0.29 -0.24
N LEU A 101 -8.31 0.15 -0.35
CA LEU A 101 -7.55 0.04 -1.59
C LEU A 101 -7.43 -1.41 -2.08
N CYS A 102 -7.20 -2.34 -1.17
CA CYS A 102 -7.14 -3.77 -1.50
C CYS A 102 -8.50 -4.31 -1.95
N HIS A 103 -9.58 -3.89 -1.27
CA HIS A 103 -10.94 -4.29 -1.66
C HIS A 103 -11.34 -3.71 -3.01
N TYR A 104 -11.06 -2.44 -3.26
CA TYR A 104 -11.35 -1.79 -4.54
C TYR A 104 -10.61 -2.44 -5.70
N ALA A 105 -9.33 -2.78 -5.50
CA ALA A 105 -8.54 -3.51 -6.50
C ALA A 105 -9.16 -4.89 -6.81
N ASN A 106 -9.60 -5.61 -5.78
CA ASN A 106 -10.27 -6.91 -5.93
C ASN A 106 -11.60 -6.77 -6.69
N ILE A 107 -12.41 -5.76 -6.36
CA ILE A 107 -13.69 -5.51 -7.02
C ILE A 107 -13.47 -5.12 -8.49
N ALA A 108 -12.51 -4.23 -8.77
CA ALA A 108 -12.14 -3.86 -10.14
C ALA A 108 -11.70 -5.07 -10.97
N TYR A 109 -10.90 -5.95 -10.38
CA TYR A 109 -10.48 -7.20 -11.02
C TYR A 109 -11.65 -8.13 -11.33
N ARG A 110 -12.58 -8.28 -10.39
CA ARG A 110 -13.75 -9.17 -10.54
C ARG A 110 -14.76 -8.63 -11.56
N THR A 111 -15.00 -7.33 -11.55
CA THR A 111 -15.93 -6.67 -12.52
C THR A 111 -15.26 -6.36 -13.85
N LYS A 112 -13.93 -6.54 -13.95
CA LYS A 112 -13.11 -6.21 -15.14
C LYS A 112 -13.37 -4.79 -15.66
N SER A 113 -13.59 -3.86 -14.75
CA SER A 113 -13.96 -2.48 -15.09
C SER A 113 -13.09 -1.46 -14.37
N ARG A 114 -12.94 -0.30 -15.00
CA ARG A 114 -12.40 0.89 -14.33
C ARG A 114 -13.46 1.44 -13.39
N LEU A 115 -13.14 1.56 -12.12
CA LEU A 115 -14.05 2.01 -11.08
C LEU A 115 -13.77 3.47 -10.71
N GLN A 116 -14.81 4.27 -10.61
CA GLN A 116 -14.77 5.60 -10.03
C GLN A 116 -15.40 5.54 -8.64
N ILE A 117 -14.67 6.00 -7.64
CA ILE A 117 -15.08 5.91 -6.24
C ILE A 117 -15.57 7.28 -5.77
N ASN A 118 -16.67 7.30 -5.06
CA ASN A 118 -17.09 8.47 -4.29
C ASN A 118 -16.50 8.36 -2.88
N PRO A 119 -15.54 9.20 -2.51
CA PRO A 119 -14.85 9.09 -1.21
C PRO A 119 -15.78 9.36 -0.01
N ALA A 120 -16.86 10.12 -0.19
CA ALA A 120 -17.78 10.42 0.91
C ALA A 120 -18.72 9.25 1.26
N THR A 121 -19.00 8.38 0.29
CA THR A 121 -19.90 7.23 0.48
C THR A 121 -19.18 5.90 0.38
N GLU A 122 -17.90 5.93 0.00
CA GLU A 122 -17.07 4.73 -0.27
C GLU A 122 -17.66 3.77 -1.31
N CYS A 123 -18.62 4.27 -2.11
CA CYS A 123 -19.31 3.51 -3.14
C CYS A 123 -18.80 3.86 -4.54
N PHE A 124 -19.06 2.98 -5.48
CA PHE A 124 -18.71 3.16 -6.89
C PHE A 124 -19.79 3.98 -7.62
N VAL A 125 -19.34 5.01 -8.36
CA VAL A 125 -20.22 5.85 -9.14
C VAL A 125 -20.75 5.08 -10.35
N ALA A 126 -22.07 5.04 -10.52
CA ALA A 126 -22.75 4.45 -11.67
C ALA A 126 -22.35 2.98 -11.99
N ASN A 127 -21.96 2.21 -10.99
CA ASN A 127 -21.62 0.79 -11.17
C ASN A 127 -22.33 -0.10 -10.13
N PRO A 128 -23.58 -0.54 -10.40
CA PRO A 128 -24.35 -1.37 -9.48
C PRO A 128 -23.70 -2.72 -9.18
N GLU A 129 -23.05 -3.33 -10.19
CA GLU A 129 -22.37 -4.62 -10.05
C GLU A 129 -21.20 -4.52 -9.05
N ALA A 130 -20.39 -3.47 -9.17
CA ALA A 130 -19.31 -3.22 -8.22
C ALA A 130 -19.85 -2.91 -6.81
N ASN A 131 -20.93 -2.14 -6.71
CA ASN A 131 -21.55 -1.82 -5.43
C ASN A 131 -22.15 -3.05 -4.74
N ALA A 132 -22.65 -4.02 -5.46
CA ALA A 132 -23.11 -5.29 -4.90
C ALA A 132 -21.98 -6.11 -4.25
N LEU A 133 -20.71 -5.83 -4.58
CA LEU A 133 -19.55 -6.50 -4.01
C LEU A 133 -18.96 -5.77 -2.79
N VAL A 134 -19.44 -4.57 -2.44
CA VAL A 134 -18.97 -3.80 -1.27
C VAL A 134 -19.37 -4.48 0.03
N LYS A 135 -20.51 -5.14 0.05
CA LYS A 135 -21.00 -5.91 1.20
C LYS A 135 -21.15 -7.37 0.79
N ARG A 136 -21.09 -8.26 1.75
CA ARG A 136 -21.44 -9.67 1.59
C ARG A 136 -22.66 -9.99 2.43
N ASP A 137 -23.39 -11.00 2.03
CA ASP A 137 -24.46 -11.53 2.86
C ASP A 137 -23.88 -12.22 4.09
N TYR A 138 -24.35 -11.84 5.26
CA TYR A 138 -23.92 -12.44 6.51
C TYR A 138 -24.87 -13.57 6.92
N ARG A 139 -24.30 -14.65 7.40
CA ARG A 139 -25.06 -15.78 7.93
C ARG A 139 -25.73 -15.38 9.24
N SER A 140 -27.06 -15.58 9.32
CA SER A 140 -27.76 -15.41 10.58
C SER A 140 -27.20 -16.33 11.69
N PRO A 141 -27.08 -15.87 12.94
CA PRO A 141 -27.46 -14.54 13.47
C PRO A 141 -26.34 -13.49 13.41
N TRP A 142 -25.25 -13.72 12.68
CA TRP A 142 -24.00 -12.95 12.69
C TRP A 142 -24.04 -11.77 11.70
N ALA A 143 -25.15 -11.09 11.56
CA ALA A 143 -25.24 -9.88 10.74
C ALA A 143 -24.63 -8.69 11.48
N ILE A 144 -23.92 -7.82 10.72
CA ILE A 144 -23.48 -6.52 11.25
C ILE A 144 -24.73 -5.63 11.30
N PRO A 145 -25.04 -5.00 12.46
CA PRO A 145 -26.14 -4.05 12.53
C PRO A 145 -25.95 -2.91 11.55
N GLU A 146 -27.02 -2.51 10.87
CA GLU A 146 -26.99 -1.30 10.06
C GLU A 146 -26.89 -0.09 10.99
N SER A 147 -25.90 0.79 10.74
CA SER A 147 -25.67 2.04 11.46
C SER A 147 -26.57 3.14 10.96
#